data_e74d8287aad50d25bff13aacb4d727ef
#
_entry.id   e74d8287aad50d25bff13aacb4d727ef
#
_cell.length_a   1.000
_cell.length_b   1.000
_cell.length_c   1.000
_cell.angle_alpha   90.00
_cell.angle_beta   90.00
_cell.angle_gamma   90.00
#
_symmetry.space_group_name_H-M   'P 1'
#
loop_
_entity.id
_entity.type
_entity.pdbx_description
1 polymer ?
#
loop_
_entity_poly.entity_id
_entity_poly.type
_entity_poly.pdbx_seq_one_letter_code
_entity_poly.pdbx_strand_id
1 'polypeptide(L)'
;MNAEVCTTTSIHKEKVASFKNNLKDKDLSTLLVLGKCFSDSSRIKIFYALETYKEMCVCDLAEILTASVATTSHHLRFLKKNGMAKSRQDGKVVYYSLANEEILSAVQYFLKLSENSSMKI
;
A
#
# COMPACT_ATOMS: atom_id res chain seq x y z
N MET A 1 -0.56 -34.23 0.14
CA MET A 1 -1.02 -33.72 -0.51
C MET A 1 -1.43 -34.30 -1.64
N ASN A 2 -2.12 -34.31 -2.13
CA ASN A 2 -2.33 -34.85 -3.06
C ASN A 2 -2.34 -34.19 -4.11
N ALA A 3 -1.92 -34.49 -4.73
CA ALA A 3 -1.67 -33.90 -5.80
C ALA A 3 -2.75 -33.68 -6.68
N GLU A 4 -2.79 -32.56 -7.21
CA GLU A 4 -3.76 -32.29 -8.12
C GLU A 4 -3.41 -32.82 -9.41
N VAL A 5 -4.33 -33.27 -10.14
CA VAL A 5 -4.08 -33.84 -11.43
C VAL A 5 -4.47 -32.84 -12.49
N CYS A 6 -3.54 -32.00 -12.83
CA CYS A 6 -3.73 -31.05 -13.90
C CYS A 6 -2.66 -31.30 -14.89
N THR A 7 -2.90 -32.20 -15.79
CA THR A 7 -1.84 -32.62 -16.67
C THR A 7 -1.52 -31.60 -17.74
N THR A 8 -2.42 -31.29 -18.63
CA THR A 8 -2.08 -30.40 -19.73
C THR A 8 -3.11 -29.34 -19.98
N THR A 9 -4.36 -29.61 -19.71
CA THR A 9 -5.40 -28.65 -20.03
C THR A 9 -6.19 -28.30 -18.80
N SER A 10 -6.76 -27.13 -18.82
CA SER A 10 -7.63 -26.71 -17.76
C SER A 10 -8.96 -27.45 -17.83
N ILE A 11 -9.59 -27.63 -16.68
CA ILE A 11 -10.86 -28.31 -16.59
C ILE A 11 -11.99 -27.45 -17.13
N HIS A 12 -11.94 -26.15 -16.86
CA HIS A 12 -12.99 -25.21 -17.28
C HIS A 12 -12.45 -24.28 -18.34
N LYS A 13 -12.37 -24.78 -19.56
CA LYS A 13 -11.74 -24.05 -20.66
C LYS A 13 -12.39 -22.71 -20.95
N GLU A 14 -13.72 -22.66 -20.89
CA GLU A 14 -14.42 -21.43 -21.20
C GLU A 14 -14.18 -20.35 -20.17
N LYS A 15 -14.15 -20.76 -18.91
CA LYS A 15 -13.87 -19.84 -17.81
C LYS A 15 -12.46 -19.26 -17.95
N VAL A 16 -11.49 -20.10 -18.24
CA VAL A 16 -10.09 -19.68 -18.40
C VAL A 16 -9.95 -18.74 -19.57
N ALA A 17 -10.54 -19.08 -20.72
CA ALA A 17 -10.45 -18.25 -21.91
C ALA A 17 -11.10 -16.89 -21.67
N SER A 18 -12.24 -16.86 -21.00
CA SER A 18 -12.94 -15.63 -20.69
C SER A 18 -12.09 -14.73 -19.80
N PHE A 19 -11.47 -15.32 -18.78
CA PHE A 19 -10.67 -14.51 -17.87
C PHE A 19 -9.39 -14.00 -18.52
N LYS A 20 -8.74 -14.82 -19.36
CA LYS A 20 -7.56 -14.36 -20.08
C LYS A 20 -7.91 -13.18 -20.98
N ASN A 21 -9.07 -13.22 -21.59
CA ASN A 21 -9.53 -12.13 -22.43
C ASN A 21 -9.73 -10.86 -21.61
N ASN A 22 -10.32 -11.03 -20.43
CA ASN A 22 -10.53 -9.94 -19.50
C ASN A 22 -9.19 -9.32 -19.07
N LEU A 23 -8.19 -10.15 -18.82
CA LEU A 23 -6.87 -9.69 -18.41
C LEU A 23 -6.19 -8.82 -19.47
N LYS A 24 -6.45 -9.09 -20.76
CA LYS A 24 -5.84 -8.31 -21.82
C LYS A 24 -6.21 -6.85 -21.76
N ASP A 25 -7.44 -6.56 -21.33
CA ASP A 25 -7.94 -5.21 -21.28
C ASP A 25 -7.82 -4.58 -19.89
N LYS A 26 -7.34 -5.34 -18.91
CA LYS A 26 -7.26 -4.84 -17.53
C LYS A 26 -5.87 -4.31 -17.24
N ASP A 27 -5.80 -3.08 -16.78
CA ASP A 27 -4.54 -2.50 -16.36
C ASP A 27 -4.36 -2.74 -14.87
N LEU A 28 -3.45 -3.64 -14.52
CA LEU A 28 -3.17 -4.01 -13.14
C LEU A 28 -2.00 -3.24 -12.55
N SER A 29 -1.45 -2.26 -13.27
CA SER A 29 -0.27 -1.54 -12.80
C SER A 29 -0.52 -0.81 -11.48
N THR A 30 -1.71 -0.25 -11.30
CA THR A 30 -2.05 0.44 -10.06
C THR A 30 -2.05 -0.52 -8.87
N LEU A 31 -2.58 -1.74 -9.06
CA LEU A 31 -2.55 -2.73 -7.99
C LEU A 31 -1.13 -3.13 -7.63
N LEU A 32 -0.25 -3.23 -8.63
CA LEU A 32 1.15 -3.55 -8.38
C LEU A 32 1.83 -2.44 -7.58
N VAL A 33 1.56 -1.19 -7.90
CA VAL A 33 2.10 -0.05 -7.17
C VAL A 33 1.60 -0.07 -5.73
N LEU A 34 0.31 -0.31 -5.52
CA LEU A 34 -0.26 -0.42 -4.19
C LEU A 34 0.43 -1.53 -3.40
N GLY A 35 0.67 -2.67 -4.04
CA GLY A 35 1.38 -3.77 -3.41
C GLY A 35 2.76 -3.34 -2.93
N LYS A 36 3.50 -2.60 -3.77
CA LYS A 36 4.82 -2.10 -3.38
C LYS A 36 4.74 -1.15 -2.20
N CYS A 37 3.74 -0.26 -2.20
CA CYS A 37 3.59 0.69 -1.10
C CYS A 37 3.33 0.00 0.23
N PHE A 38 2.56 -1.09 0.20
CA PHE A 38 2.19 -1.80 1.42
C PHE A 38 3.10 -2.96 1.77
N SER A 39 4.22 -3.13 1.07
CA SER A 39 5.12 -4.25 1.31
C SER A 39 6.34 -3.91 2.15
N ASP A 40 6.45 -2.68 2.63
CA ASP A 40 7.61 -2.23 3.39
C ASP A 40 7.18 -1.80 4.79
N SER A 41 7.90 -2.29 5.82
CA SER A 41 7.47 -2.02 7.19
C SER A 41 7.53 -0.55 7.56
N SER A 42 8.49 0.20 7.05
CA SER A 42 8.57 1.64 7.32
C SER A 42 7.38 2.37 6.73
N ARG A 43 7.02 2.02 5.49
CA ARG A 43 5.86 2.65 4.85
C ARG A 43 4.56 2.28 5.54
N ILE A 44 4.44 1.05 6.03
CA ILE A 44 3.27 0.64 6.82
C ILE A 44 3.13 1.50 8.07
N LYS A 45 4.24 1.73 8.76
CA LYS A 45 4.23 2.58 9.96
C LYS A 45 3.82 4.01 9.62
N ILE A 46 4.28 4.52 8.48
CA ILE A 46 3.89 5.85 8.02
C ILE A 46 2.38 5.90 7.77
N PHE A 47 1.84 4.90 7.07
CA PHE A 47 0.41 4.84 6.81
C PHE A 47 -0.39 4.87 8.12
N TYR A 48 0.04 4.08 9.09
CA TYR A 48 -0.65 4.03 10.37
C TYR A 48 -0.58 5.38 11.07
N ALA A 49 0.58 6.00 11.09
CA ALA A 49 0.75 7.30 11.74
C ALA A 49 -0.13 8.37 11.09
N LEU A 50 -0.18 8.40 9.76
CA LEU A 50 -0.97 9.39 9.04
C LEU A 50 -2.47 9.13 9.12
N GLU A 51 -2.85 7.87 9.28
CA GLU A 51 -4.25 7.55 9.52
C GLU A 51 -4.67 8.05 10.90
N THR A 52 -3.80 7.90 11.88
CA THR A 52 -4.10 8.27 13.27
C THR A 52 -4.13 9.77 13.47
N TYR A 53 -3.10 10.47 12.97
CA TYR A 53 -2.91 11.90 13.26
C TYR A 53 -3.24 12.81 12.09
N LYS A 54 -3.65 12.26 10.97
CA LYS A 54 -4.04 12.98 9.76
C LYS A 54 -2.87 13.66 9.06
N GLU A 55 -2.00 14.33 9.79
CA GLU A 55 -0.87 15.05 9.21
C GLU A 55 0.28 15.02 10.18
N MET A 56 1.50 14.79 9.66
CA MET A 56 2.71 14.80 10.50
C MET A 56 3.89 15.34 9.72
N CYS A 57 4.80 15.99 10.40
CA CYS A 57 6.01 16.48 9.76
C CYS A 57 7.03 15.36 9.59
N VAL A 58 7.96 15.55 8.66
CA VAL A 58 8.98 14.57 8.34
C VAL A 58 9.82 14.21 9.55
N CYS A 59 10.19 15.20 10.36
CA CYS A 59 11.03 14.98 11.54
C CYS A 59 10.36 14.05 12.54
N ASP A 60 9.07 14.25 12.78
CA ASP A 60 8.34 13.40 13.72
C ASP A 60 8.20 11.98 13.19
N LEU A 61 7.94 11.85 11.89
CA LEU A 61 7.87 10.52 11.28
C LEU A 61 9.20 9.81 11.35
N ALA A 62 10.31 10.53 11.15
CA ALA A 62 11.64 9.96 11.26
C ALA A 62 11.89 9.42 12.67
N GLU A 63 11.45 10.16 13.66
CA GLU A 63 11.57 9.75 15.06
C GLU A 63 10.78 8.47 15.32
N ILE A 64 9.56 8.39 14.80
CA ILE A 64 8.73 7.20 14.93
C ILE A 64 9.40 5.99 14.28
N LEU A 65 9.99 6.19 13.11
CA LEU A 65 10.64 5.11 12.39
C LEU A 65 12.01 4.75 12.95
N THR A 66 12.55 5.57 13.85
CA THR A 66 13.93 5.43 14.33
C THR A 66 14.88 5.40 13.13
N ALA A 67 14.67 6.34 12.22
CA ALA A 67 15.43 6.43 10.98
C ALA A 67 15.88 7.86 10.76
N SER A 68 16.79 8.04 9.80
CA SER A 68 17.23 9.39 9.46
C SER A 68 16.13 10.15 8.74
N VAL A 69 16.21 11.46 8.77
CA VAL A 69 15.29 12.30 8.01
C VAL A 69 15.40 12.00 6.53
N ALA A 70 16.63 11.76 6.05
CA ALA A 70 16.85 11.46 4.63
C ALA A 70 16.13 10.17 4.21
N THR A 71 16.27 9.11 4.99
CA THR A 71 15.61 7.83 4.70
C THR A 71 14.08 7.99 4.75
N THR A 72 13.59 8.68 5.77
CA THR A 72 12.16 8.91 5.93
C THR A 72 11.61 9.73 4.76
N SER A 73 12.33 10.78 4.38
CA SER A 73 11.95 11.61 3.23
C SER A 73 11.88 10.77 1.95
N HIS A 74 12.81 9.82 1.79
CA HIS A 74 12.80 8.95 0.64
C HIS A 74 11.51 8.12 0.57
N HIS A 75 11.11 7.54 1.69
CA HIS A 75 9.86 6.79 1.75
C HIS A 75 8.66 7.68 1.45
N LEU A 76 8.65 8.88 2.02
CA LEU A 76 7.52 9.79 1.83
C LEU A 76 7.42 10.28 0.39
N ARG A 77 8.56 10.57 -0.24
CA ARG A 77 8.56 10.96 -1.66
C ARG A 77 8.09 9.83 -2.56
N PHE A 78 8.47 8.59 -2.22
CA PHE A 78 7.99 7.42 -2.95
C PHE A 78 6.46 7.32 -2.86
N LEU A 79 5.91 7.47 -1.68
CA LEU A 79 4.45 7.44 -1.50
C LEU A 79 3.76 8.56 -2.24
N LYS A 80 4.35 9.77 -2.19
CA LYS A 80 3.78 10.92 -2.88
C LYS A 80 3.81 10.73 -4.39
N LYS A 81 4.93 10.24 -4.91
CA LYS A 81 5.07 9.99 -6.34
C LYS A 81 4.02 9.00 -6.85
N ASN A 82 3.65 8.06 -6.02
CA ASN A 82 2.71 7.01 -6.40
C ASN A 82 1.27 7.31 -5.97
N GLY A 83 0.99 8.56 -5.62
CA GLY A 83 -0.39 8.96 -5.36
C GLY A 83 -0.95 8.58 -4.00
N MET A 84 -0.10 8.09 -3.08
CA MET A 84 -0.56 7.65 -1.77
C MET A 84 -0.50 8.76 -0.74
N ALA A 85 0.35 9.75 -0.93
CA ALA A 85 0.55 10.82 0.03
C ALA A 85 0.61 12.17 -0.66
N LYS A 86 0.36 13.21 0.12
CA LYS A 86 0.53 14.59 -0.33
C LYS A 86 1.30 15.35 0.75
N SER A 87 1.85 16.48 0.40
CA SER A 87 2.64 17.26 1.33
C SER A 87 2.29 18.73 1.22
N ARG A 88 2.58 19.47 2.30
CA ARG A 88 2.55 20.93 2.31
C ARG A 88 3.75 21.42 3.09
N GLN A 89 4.17 22.61 2.81
CA GLN A 89 5.31 23.19 3.49
C GLN A 89 4.87 24.41 4.28
N ASP A 90 5.36 24.51 5.51
CA ASP A 90 5.11 25.65 6.37
C ASP A 90 6.49 26.10 6.86
N GLY A 91 6.99 27.17 6.26
CA GLY A 91 8.36 27.59 6.52
C GLY A 91 9.34 26.52 6.07
N LYS A 92 10.14 26.03 6.98
CA LYS A 92 11.12 24.97 6.68
C LYS A 92 10.59 23.59 6.99
N VAL A 93 9.37 23.50 7.51
CA VAL A 93 8.81 22.23 7.94
C VAL A 93 7.89 21.67 6.85
N VAL A 94 8.11 20.41 6.50
CA VAL A 94 7.29 19.73 5.51
C VAL A 94 6.38 18.74 6.22
N TYR A 95 5.09 18.85 5.97
CA TYR A 95 4.07 17.98 6.53
C TYR A 95 3.52 17.07 5.47
N TYR A 96 3.29 15.82 5.85
CA TYR A 96 2.69 14.83 4.95
C TYR A 96 1.35 14.36 5.48
N SER A 97 0.47 13.99 4.57
CA SER A 97 -0.83 13.41 4.90
C SER A 97 -1.18 12.41 3.81
N LEU A 98 -2.18 11.58 4.06
CA LEU A 98 -2.66 10.65 3.03
C LEU A 98 -3.31 11.45 1.92
N ALA A 99 -3.18 10.96 0.68
CA ALA A 99 -3.50 11.75 -0.51
C ALA A 99 -4.96 12.15 -0.61
N ASN A 100 -5.88 11.27 -0.22
CA ASN A 100 -7.31 11.52 -0.34
C ASN A 100 -8.09 10.54 0.53
N GLU A 101 -9.43 10.68 0.49
CA GLU A 101 -10.30 9.85 1.31
C GLU A 101 -10.28 8.39 0.91
N GLU A 102 -10.04 8.09 -0.35
CA GLU A 102 -9.97 6.71 -0.81
C GLU A 102 -8.76 6.00 -0.20
N ILE A 103 -7.62 6.68 -0.19
CA ILE A 103 -6.41 6.12 0.40
C ILE A 103 -6.59 5.96 1.91
N LEU A 104 -7.19 6.96 2.55
CA LEU A 104 -7.48 6.87 3.99
C LEU A 104 -8.36 5.66 4.28
N SER A 105 -9.42 5.47 3.50
CA SER A 105 -10.32 4.34 3.70
C SER A 105 -9.61 3.01 3.49
N ALA A 106 -8.74 2.93 2.50
CA ALA A 106 -7.98 1.71 2.23
C ALA A 106 -7.06 1.39 3.41
N VAL A 107 -6.36 2.38 3.93
CA VAL A 107 -5.47 2.19 5.07
C VAL A 107 -6.27 1.74 6.30
N GLN A 108 -7.41 2.40 6.55
CA GLN A 108 -8.28 2.02 7.66
C GLN A 108 -8.74 0.58 7.55
N TYR A 109 -9.09 0.16 6.34
CA TYR A 109 -9.56 -1.20 6.12
C TYR A 109 -8.44 -2.22 6.38
N PHE A 110 -7.24 -1.94 5.91
CA PHE A 110 -6.11 -2.83 6.13
C PHE A 110 -5.74 -2.92 7.62
N LEU A 111 -5.80 -1.81 8.33
CA LEU A 111 -5.56 -1.82 9.77
C LEU A 111 -6.60 -2.66 10.49
N LYS A 112 -7.84 -2.55 10.06
CA LYS A 112 -8.92 -3.33 10.63
C LYS A 112 -8.71 -4.83 10.40
N LEU A 113 -8.28 -5.20 9.20
CA LEU A 113 -7.96 -6.59 8.89
C LEU A 113 -6.84 -7.10 9.78
N SER A 114 -5.83 -6.28 10.05
CA SER A 114 -4.69 -6.71 10.87
C SER A 114 -5.08 -6.95 12.33
N GLU A 115 -6.18 -6.37 12.77
CA GLU A 115 -6.69 -6.59 14.13
C GLU A 115 -7.52 -7.87 14.22
N ASN A 116 -7.85 -8.46 13.08
CA ASN A 116 -8.65 -9.66 13.04
C ASN A 116 -7.74 -10.86 13.26
N SER A 117 -8.01 -11.64 14.31
CA SER A 117 -7.14 -12.75 14.65
C SER A 117 -7.02 -13.80 13.55
N SER A 118 -8.02 -13.92 12.68
CA SER A 118 -7.97 -14.89 11.59
C SER A 118 -6.93 -14.51 10.53
N MET A 119 -6.45 -13.29 10.53
CA MET A 119 -5.44 -12.83 9.58
C MET A 119 -4.03 -12.94 10.11
N LYS A 120 -3.86 -13.37 11.36
CA LYS A 120 -2.52 -13.50 11.92
C LYS A 120 -1.82 -14.71 11.35
N ILE A 121 -0.58 -14.55 11.09
CA ILE A 121 0.28 -15.60 10.55
C ILE A 121 1.13 -16.18 11.65
#